data_ececa528cba69c90c8600c57de006d93
#
_entry.id   ececa528cba69c90c8600c57de006d93
#
_cell.length_a   1.000
_cell.length_b   1.000
_cell.length_c   1.000
_cell.angle_alpha   90.00
_cell.angle_beta   90.00
_cell.angle_gamma   90.00
#
_symmetry.space_group_name_H-M   'P 1'
#
loop_
_entity.id
_entity.type
_entity.pdbx_description
1 polymer ?
#
loop_
_entity_poly.entity_id
_entity_poly.type
_entity_poly.pdbx_seq_one_letter_code
_entity_poly.pdbx_strand_id
1 'polypeptide(L)'
;HMTDGALQISCLHPYVKKVPEDRNDASLVLRLSQGDFQMLLTGDLEKSGEDWLVEQARPAVEQPHPAAQEQALPCAPSTQPAAQGQALPCAPSTQPAAQNPLRCTILDAGHHGASNATGEALLDLAQPELVLISCGKNNRYGHPAPETLKRLEERGIRWYSTAEVGAIQVHVGKKKVKIETSTSFSK
;
A
#
# COMPACT_ATOMS: atom_id res chain seq x y z
N HIS A 1 -8.68 9.46 8.54
CA HIS A 1 -7.44 9.51 9.33
C HIS A 1 -7.77 9.53 10.81
N MET A 2 -7.05 8.72 11.57
CA MET A 2 -7.04 8.78 13.05
C MET A 2 -5.62 9.14 13.47
N THR A 3 -5.48 10.05 14.40
CA THR A 3 -4.15 10.46 14.92
C THR A 3 -4.17 10.40 16.44
N ASP A 4 -3.16 9.75 17.00
CA ASP A 4 -2.85 9.80 18.44
C ASP A 4 -1.43 10.37 18.58
N GLY A 5 -1.35 11.70 18.56
CA GLY A 5 -0.09 12.44 18.66
C GLY A 5 1.02 12.02 17.69
N ALA A 6 1.53 10.81 17.84
CA ALA A 6 2.62 10.25 17.04
C ALA A 6 2.16 9.22 15.97
N LEU A 7 1.05 8.50 16.20
CA LEU A 7 0.54 7.47 15.30
C LEU A 7 -0.54 8.04 14.38
N GLN A 8 -0.40 7.77 13.10
CA GLN A 8 -1.41 8.07 12.07
C GLN A 8 -1.91 6.76 11.48
N ILE A 9 -3.23 6.64 11.31
CA ILE A 9 -3.88 5.50 10.66
C ILE A 9 -4.66 6.03 9.46
N SER A 10 -4.34 5.52 8.28
CA SER A 10 -5.00 5.88 7.03
C SER A 10 -5.63 4.65 6.40
N CYS A 11 -6.89 4.77 5.95
CA CYS A 11 -7.55 3.75 5.16
C CYS A 11 -7.22 3.97 3.69
N LEU A 12 -6.68 2.96 3.02
CA LEU A 12 -6.30 3.00 1.61
C LEU A 12 -7.30 2.27 0.73
N HIS A 13 -8.03 1.28 1.27
CA HIS A 13 -9.01 0.45 0.57
C HIS A 13 -10.08 -0.05 1.57
N PRO A 14 -11.35 -0.30 1.16
CA PRO A 14 -11.92 -0.03 -0.16
C PRO A 14 -12.17 1.46 -0.40
N TYR A 15 -12.16 1.87 -1.68
CA TYR A 15 -12.48 3.24 -2.04
C TYR A 15 -14.00 3.41 -2.15
N VAL A 16 -14.53 4.46 -1.52
CA VAL A 16 -15.99 4.68 -1.28
C VAL A 16 -16.86 4.61 -2.56
N LYS A 17 -16.28 4.83 -3.74
CA LYS A 17 -17.04 4.88 -5.01
C LYS A 17 -17.24 3.53 -5.70
N LYS A 18 -16.49 2.49 -5.33
CA LYS A 18 -16.57 1.16 -5.94
C LYS A 18 -16.23 0.10 -4.91
N VAL A 19 -17.24 -0.53 -4.36
CA VAL A 19 -17.07 -1.70 -3.50
C VAL A 19 -16.90 -2.91 -4.41
N PRO A 20 -15.82 -3.70 -4.28
CA PRO A 20 -15.66 -4.96 -5.01
C PRO A 20 -16.81 -5.93 -4.72
N GLU A 21 -17.15 -6.79 -5.69
CA GLU A 21 -18.17 -7.82 -5.52
C GLU A 21 -17.66 -8.97 -4.64
N ASP A 22 -16.39 -9.29 -4.73
CA ASP A 22 -15.75 -10.27 -3.88
C ASP A 22 -15.49 -9.70 -2.48
N ARG A 23 -15.77 -10.49 -1.45
CA ARG A 23 -15.62 -10.07 -0.05
C ARG A 23 -14.17 -9.85 0.34
N ASN A 24 -13.26 -10.70 -0.16
CA ASN A 24 -11.84 -10.59 0.14
C ASN A 24 -11.25 -9.35 -0.54
N ASP A 25 -11.67 -9.10 -1.79
CA ASP A 25 -11.26 -7.88 -2.50
C ASP A 25 -11.84 -6.59 -1.91
N ALA A 26 -12.85 -6.69 -1.04
CA ALA A 26 -13.38 -5.57 -0.25
C ALA A 26 -12.69 -5.42 1.11
N SER A 27 -11.60 -6.14 1.37
CA SER A 27 -10.86 -6.08 2.63
C SER A 27 -10.35 -4.68 2.94
N LEU A 28 -10.36 -4.35 4.23
CA LEU A 28 -9.86 -3.06 4.71
C LEU A 28 -8.33 -3.04 4.66
N VAL A 29 -7.77 -2.14 3.85
CA VAL A 29 -6.33 -1.89 3.83
C VAL A 29 -6.02 -0.66 4.65
N LEU A 30 -5.19 -0.84 5.69
CA LEU A 30 -4.78 0.22 6.59
C LEU A 30 -3.28 0.46 6.48
N ARG A 31 -2.91 1.74 6.44
CA ARG A 31 -1.54 2.18 6.63
C ARG A 31 -1.40 2.82 8.01
N LEU A 32 -0.50 2.28 8.81
CA LEU A 32 -0.06 2.84 10.07
C LEU A 32 1.28 3.55 9.85
N SER A 33 1.41 4.78 10.32
CA SER A 33 2.66 5.55 10.22
C SER A 33 2.99 6.27 11.51
N GLN A 34 4.28 6.21 11.90
CA GLN A 34 4.84 6.89 13.06
C GLN A 34 6.27 7.32 12.75
N GLY A 35 6.50 8.59 12.50
CA GLY A 35 7.77 9.08 11.97
C GLY A 35 8.11 8.41 10.64
N ASP A 36 9.30 7.81 10.55
CA ASP A 36 9.75 7.08 9.35
C ASP A 36 9.20 5.65 9.26
N PHE A 37 8.62 5.14 10.34
CA PHE A 37 8.03 3.80 10.35
C PHE A 37 6.68 3.78 9.64
N GLN A 38 6.48 2.75 8.83
CA GLN A 38 5.23 2.52 8.12
C GLN A 38 4.91 1.03 8.10
N MET A 39 3.67 0.70 8.40
CA MET A 39 3.15 -0.66 8.32
C MET A 39 1.89 -0.67 7.46
N LEU A 40 1.80 -1.65 6.58
CA LEU A 40 0.64 -1.88 5.73
C LEU A 40 -0.05 -3.16 6.18
N LEU A 41 -1.33 -3.06 6.52
CA LEU A 41 -2.21 -4.17 6.86
C LEU A 41 -3.17 -4.37 5.71
N THR A 42 -3.15 -5.53 5.06
CA THR A 42 -3.92 -5.79 3.83
C THR A 42 -5.16 -6.66 4.07
N GLY A 43 -5.31 -7.23 5.27
CA GLY A 43 -6.42 -8.13 5.59
C GLY A 43 -6.44 -9.34 4.65
N ASP A 44 -7.61 -9.72 4.20
CA ASP A 44 -7.78 -10.85 3.27
C ASP A 44 -7.77 -10.41 1.80
N LEU A 45 -7.16 -9.25 1.47
CA LEU A 45 -7.09 -8.74 0.11
C LEU A 45 -6.40 -9.74 -0.80
N GLU A 46 -7.05 -10.05 -1.91
CA GLU A 46 -6.57 -10.94 -2.94
C GLU A 46 -6.12 -10.17 -4.19
N LYS A 47 -5.70 -10.92 -5.21
CA LYS A 47 -5.06 -10.36 -6.41
C LYS A 47 -5.81 -9.21 -7.06
N SER A 48 -7.14 -9.30 -7.24
CA SER A 48 -7.89 -8.26 -7.94
C SER A 48 -7.99 -6.96 -7.12
N GLY A 49 -8.13 -7.08 -5.80
CA GLY A 49 -8.08 -5.95 -4.89
C GLY A 49 -6.69 -5.34 -4.81
N GLU A 50 -5.63 -6.17 -4.81
CA GLU A 50 -4.24 -5.71 -4.86
C GLU A 50 -3.93 -4.99 -6.17
N ASP A 51 -4.33 -5.53 -7.33
CA ASP A 51 -4.13 -4.91 -8.64
C ASP A 51 -4.78 -3.52 -8.69
N TRP A 52 -5.99 -3.40 -8.14
CA TRP A 52 -6.67 -2.11 -8.00
C TRP A 52 -5.91 -1.14 -7.08
N LEU A 53 -5.46 -1.62 -5.92
CA LEU A 53 -4.70 -0.82 -4.94
C LEU A 53 -3.38 -0.31 -5.54
N VAL A 54 -2.68 -1.17 -6.27
CA VAL A 54 -1.45 -0.87 -6.99
C VAL A 54 -1.68 0.19 -8.07
N GLU A 55 -2.76 0.06 -8.85
CA GLU A 55 -3.10 1.03 -9.90
C GLU A 55 -3.37 2.42 -9.32
N GLN A 56 -4.08 2.50 -8.20
CA GLN A 56 -4.34 3.78 -7.53
C GLN A 56 -3.08 4.41 -6.92
N ALA A 57 -2.08 3.60 -6.57
CA ALA A 57 -0.84 4.07 -5.95
C ALA A 57 0.21 4.55 -6.97
N ARG A 58 0.05 4.19 -8.26
CA ARG A 58 0.96 4.63 -9.31
C ARG A 58 0.85 6.14 -9.54
N PRO A 59 1.99 6.84 -9.69
CA PRO A 59 1.97 8.27 -10.02
C PRO A 59 1.23 8.49 -11.35
N ALA A 60 0.47 9.58 -11.44
CA ALA A 60 -0.35 9.92 -12.62
C ALA A 60 0.45 10.00 -13.95
N VAL A 61 1.78 10.12 -13.88
CA VAL A 61 2.68 10.15 -15.04
C VAL A 61 2.82 8.76 -15.70
N GLU A 62 2.59 7.67 -14.95
CA GLU A 62 2.69 6.30 -15.46
C GLU A 62 1.34 5.70 -15.88
N GLN A 63 0.24 6.40 -15.61
CA GLN A 63 -1.07 5.95 -16.05
C GLN A 63 -1.20 6.22 -17.55
N PRO A 64 -1.46 5.21 -18.40
CA PRO A 64 -1.76 5.45 -19.79
C PRO A 64 -3.06 6.27 -19.86
N HIS A 65 -2.96 7.55 -20.26
CA HIS A 65 -4.13 8.35 -20.55
C HIS A 65 -4.98 7.60 -21.59
N PRO A 66 -6.27 7.32 -21.34
CA PRO A 66 -7.17 6.97 -22.43
C PRO A 66 -7.10 8.12 -23.41
N ALA A 67 -6.70 7.82 -24.64
CA ALA A 67 -6.53 8.80 -25.70
C ALA A 67 -7.73 9.76 -25.69
N ALA A 68 -7.47 11.02 -25.37
CA ALA A 68 -8.44 12.08 -25.55
C ALA A 68 -8.77 12.10 -27.03
N GLN A 69 -9.97 11.65 -27.38
CA GLN A 69 -10.53 11.95 -28.70
C GLN A 69 -10.70 13.46 -28.74
N GLU A 70 -9.75 14.07 -29.37
CA GLU A 70 -9.72 15.50 -29.69
C GLU A 70 -10.86 15.78 -30.67
N GLN A 71 -12.05 16.11 -30.14
CA GLN A 71 -13.08 16.78 -30.93
C GLN A 71 -12.68 18.25 -30.98
N ALA A 72 -11.96 18.59 -32.04
CA ALA A 72 -11.70 19.96 -32.40
C ALA A 72 -13.02 20.67 -32.72
N LEU A 73 -13.50 21.50 -31.79
CA LEU A 73 -14.53 22.49 -32.05
C LEU A 73 -13.85 23.70 -32.74
N PRO A 74 -14.38 24.19 -33.86
CA PRO A 74 -13.80 25.35 -34.54
C PRO A 74 -13.94 26.61 -33.70
N CYS A 75 -12.81 27.26 -33.45
CA CYS A 75 -12.70 28.52 -32.72
C CYS A 75 -13.26 29.65 -33.60
N ALA A 76 -14.36 30.27 -33.17
CA ALA A 76 -14.81 31.54 -33.77
C ALA A 76 -13.99 32.71 -33.20
N PRO A 77 -13.60 33.71 -33.98
CA PRO A 77 -12.82 34.85 -33.49
C PRO A 77 -13.73 35.84 -32.76
N SER A 78 -13.50 36.01 -31.46
CA SER A 78 -14.06 37.15 -30.71
C SER A 78 -12.98 38.17 -30.40
N THR A 79 -13.09 39.28 -31.04
CA THR A 79 -12.40 40.55 -30.75
C THR A 79 -12.97 41.18 -29.48
N GLN A 80 -12.16 41.28 -28.40
CA GLN A 80 -12.36 42.27 -27.34
C GLN A 80 -11.00 42.75 -26.78
N PRO A 81 -10.89 44.04 -26.41
CA PRO A 81 -9.60 44.68 -26.11
C PRO A 81 -9.08 44.40 -24.71
N ALA A 82 -7.77 44.50 -24.58
CA ALA A 82 -6.96 44.28 -23.41
C ALA A 82 -7.37 45.17 -22.20
N ALA A 83 -7.62 44.54 -21.07
CA ALA A 83 -7.53 45.16 -19.75
C ALA A 83 -6.23 44.69 -19.06
N GLN A 84 -5.38 45.66 -18.74
CA GLN A 84 -4.13 45.44 -18.01
C GLN A 84 -4.44 44.97 -16.58
N GLY A 85 -4.12 43.72 -16.27
CA GLY A 85 -4.14 43.16 -14.93
C GLY A 85 -2.80 42.49 -14.65
N GLN A 86 -2.12 42.97 -13.64
CA GLN A 86 -0.81 42.50 -13.18
C GLN A 86 -0.86 41.01 -12.90
N ALA A 87 -0.05 40.23 -13.64
CA ALA A 87 0.21 38.83 -13.34
C ALA A 87 1.07 38.76 -12.07
N LEU A 88 0.49 38.25 -10.98
CA LEU A 88 1.26 37.79 -9.84
C LEU A 88 2.11 36.58 -10.27
N PRO A 89 3.41 36.52 -9.98
CA PRO A 89 4.22 35.36 -10.29
C PRO A 89 3.70 34.17 -9.48
N CYS A 90 3.19 33.16 -10.19
CA CYS A 90 2.90 31.88 -9.62
C CYS A 90 4.24 31.26 -9.19
N ALA A 91 4.53 31.28 -7.90
CA ALA A 91 5.66 30.56 -7.34
C ALA A 91 5.50 29.07 -7.74
N PRO A 92 6.56 28.37 -8.19
CA PRO A 92 6.48 26.95 -8.43
C PRO A 92 6.17 26.28 -7.09
N SER A 93 4.97 25.71 -6.99
CA SER A 93 4.63 24.84 -5.87
C SER A 93 5.51 23.60 -6.01
N THR A 94 6.61 23.58 -5.28
CA THR A 94 7.36 22.37 -4.99
C THR A 94 6.48 21.50 -4.09
N GLN A 95 5.47 20.87 -4.67
CA GLN A 95 4.86 19.72 -4.01
C GLN A 95 5.94 18.63 -3.97
N PRO A 96 6.25 18.07 -2.79
CA PRO A 96 7.14 16.93 -2.71
C PRO A 96 6.54 15.84 -3.61
N ALA A 97 7.39 15.22 -4.44
CA ALA A 97 7.00 14.11 -5.30
C ALA A 97 6.08 13.18 -4.53
N ALA A 98 4.88 12.92 -5.08
CA ALA A 98 3.83 12.18 -4.42
C ALA A 98 4.43 10.90 -3.82
N GLN A 99 4.53 10.84 -2.48
CA GLN A 99 5.11 9.69 -1.81
C GLN A 99 4.21 8.50 -2.10
N ASN A 100 4.82 7.42 -2.59
CA ASN A 100 4.11 6.16 -2.82
C ASN A 100 3.37 5.73 -1.54
N PRO A 101 2.03 5.71 -1.53
CA PRO A 101 1.25 5.44 -0.33
C PRO A 101 1.39 3.99 0.16
N LEU A 102 1.87 3.07 -0.70
CA LEU A 102 2.04 1.66 -0.35
C LEU A 102 3.42 1.35 0.24
N ARG A 103 4.41 2.24 0.08
CA ARG A 103 5.74 2.00 0.65
C ARG A 103 5.62 1.77 2.15
N CYS A 104 6.25 0.69 2.65
CA CYS A 104 6.20 0.34 4.07
C CYS A 104 7.49 -0.34 4.55
N THR A 105 7.72 -0.27 5.86
CA THR A 105 8.78 -1.03 6.56
C THR A 105 8.33 -2.46 6.81
N ILE A 106 7.06 -2.61 7.21
CA ILE A 106 6.44 -3.92 7.49
C ILE A 106 5.17 -4.06 6.67
N LEU A 107 5.01 -5.20 6.02
CA LEU A 107 3.79 -5.62 5.34
C LEU A 107 3.17 -6.81 6.08
N ASP A 108 1.89 -6.74 6.41
CA ASP A 108 1.10 -7.91 6.78
C ASP A 108 0.66 -8.63 5.51
N ALA A 109 0.99 -9.90 5.37
CA ALA A 109 0.71 -10.66 4.17
C ALA A 109 -0.79 -10.86 3.97
N GLY A 110 -1.28 -10.49 2.78
CA GLY A 110 -2.67 -10.65 2.42
C GLY A 110 -3.16 -12.09 2.54
N HIS A 111 -4.38 -12.25 3.00
CA HIS A 111 -5.09 -13.52 3.13
C HIS A 111 -4.23 -14.64 3.75
N HIS A 112 -3.58 -14.31 4.87
CA HIS A 112 -2.73 -15.25 5.63
C HIS A 112 -1.55 -15.84 4.84
N GLY A 113 -1.11 -15.15 3.79
CA GLY A 113 -0.09 -15.64 2.88
C GLY A 113 -0.61 -16.62 1.83
N ALA A 114 -1.85 -16.45 1.37
CA ALA A 114 -2.43 -17.23 0.28
C ALA A 114 -1.64 -17.04 -1.03
N SER A 115 -1.70 -18.04 -1.94
CA SER A 115 -0.93 -18.01 -3.19
C SER A 115 -1.35 -16.88 -4.14
N ASN A 116 -2.62 -16.46 -4.07
CA ASN A 116 -3.23 -15.39 -4.86
C ASN A 116 -3.21 -14.02 -4.19
N ALA A 117 -2.47 -13.86 -3.09
CA ALA A 117 -2.27 -12.61 -2.38
C ALA A 117 -0.78 -12.26 -2.23
N THR A 118 -0.47 -11.07 -1.76
CA THR A 118 0.90 -10.56 -1.62
C THR A 118 1.67 -10.69 -2.94
N GLY A 119 1.06 -10.14 -4.00
CA GLY A 119 1.55 -10.29 -5.38
C GLY A 119 2.79 -9.45 -5.66
N GLU A 120 3.45 -9.75 -6.79
CA GLU A 120 4.71 -9.11 -7.20
C GLU A 120 4.57 -7.60 -7.33
N ALA A 121 3.51 -7.12 -7.99
CA ALA A 121 3.28 -5.69 -8.18
C ALA A 121 3.10 -4.93 -6.86
N LEU A 122 2.43 -5.54 -5.88
CA LEU A 122 2.32 -4.97 -4.54
C LEU A 122 3.69 -4.93 -3.85
N LEU A 123 4.47 -6.02 -3.89
CA LEU A 123 5.80 -6.09 -3.29
C LEU A 123 6.77 -5.09 -3.93
N ASP A 124 6.70 -4.89 -5.25
CA ASP A 124 7.56 -3.96 -5.99
C ASP A 124 7.28 -2.49 -5.61
N LEU A 125 6.01 -2.13 -5.31
CA LEU A 125 5.66 -0.81 -4.81
C LEU A 125 5.88 -0.67 -3.30
N ALA A 126 5.46 -1.65 -2.51
CA ALA A 126 5.55 -1.59 -1.05
C ALA A 126 6.99 -1.66 -0.54
N GLN A 127 7.85 -2.42 -1.21
CA GLN A 127 9.27 -2.61 -0.85
C GLN A 127 9.49 -2.86 0.64
N PRO A 128 8.78 -3.83 1.26
CA PRO A 128 8.87 -4.06 2.69
C PRO A 128 10.24 -4.64 3.07
N GLU A 129 10.74 -4.25 4.25
CA GLU A 129 11.92 -4.88 4.86
C GLU A 129 11.58 -6.20 5.55
N LEU A 130 10.31 -6.34 5.97
CA LEU A 130 9.79 -7.48 6.67
C LEU A 130 8.33 -7.73 6.30
N VAL A 131 7.99 -8.99 6.08
CA VAL A 131 6.61 -9.45 5.93
C VAL A 131 6.21 -10.28 7.14
N LEU A 132 5.05 -9.97 7.72
CA LEU A 132 4.43 -10.76 8.77
C LEU A 132 3.31 -11.60 8.18
N ILE A 133 3.25 -12.87 8.57
CA ILE A 133 2.25 -13.81 8.06
C ILE A 133 1.47 -14.37 9.26
N SER A 134 0.22 -13.97 9.38
CA SER A 134 -0.68 -14.42 10.44
C SER A 134 -1.43 -15.68 10.00
N CYS A 135 -0.96 -16.86 10.38
CA CYS A 135 -1.63 -18.12 10.08
C CYS A 135 -1.48 -19.13 11.22
N GLY A 136 -2.40 -20.08 11.30
CA GLY A 136 -2.38 -21.14 12.29
C GLY A 136 -1.39 -22.25 11.93
N LYS A 137 -0.76 -22.85 12.95
CA LYS A 137 0.02 -24.06 12.77
C LYS A 137 -0.92 -25.20 12.33
N ASN A 138 -0.53 -25.94 11.28
CA ASN A 138 -1.33 -27.04 10.74
C ASN A 138 -2.73 -26.60 10.23
N ASN A 139 -2.82 -25.36 9.69
CA ASN A 139 -4.06 -24.90 9.11
C ASN A 139 -4.44 -25.72 7.83
N ARG A 140 -5.74 -25.92 7.64
CA ARG A 140 -6.26 -26.74 6.53
C ARG A 140 -6.11 -26.12 5.14
N TYR A 141 -5.76 -24.82 5.09
CA TYR A 141 -5.63 -24.06 3.84
C TYR A 141 -4.23 -24.14 3.25
N GLY A 142 -3.25 -24.67 4.00
CA GLY A 142 -1.86 -24.74 3.57
C GLY A 142 -1.15 -23.40 3.58
N HIS A 143 -1.62 -22.44 4.40
CA HIS A 143 -0.97 -21.14 4.53
C HIS A 143 0.18 -21.17 5.53
N PRO A 144 1.28 -20.42 5.28
CA PRO A 144 1.52 -19.65 4.06
C PRO A 144 1.76 -20.55 2.86
N ALA A 145 1.26 -20.15 1.69
CA ALA A 145 1.44 -20.90 0.46
C ALA A 145 2.90 -20.89 0.00
N PRO A 146 3.44 -22.01 -0.54
CA PRO A 146 4.82 -22.08 -1.04
C PRO A 146 5.14 -21.00 -2.07
N GLU A 147 4.19 -20.65 -2.93
CA GLU A 147 4.33 -19.63 -3.95
C GLU A 147 4.55 -18.23 -3.34
N THR A 148 3.87 -17.94 -2.23
CA THR A 148 4.05 -16.68 -1.51
C THR A 148 5.42 -16.61 -0.86
N LEU A 149 5.85 -17.69 -0.18
CA LEU A 149 7.19 -17.75 0.41
C LEU A 149 8.28 -17.61 -0.65
N LYS A 150 8.14 -18.31 -1.79
CA LYS A 150 9.08 -18.21 -2.90
C LYS A 150 9.21 -16.76 -3.42
N ARG A 151 8.09 -16.04 -3.60
CA ARG A 151 8.12 -14.63 -4.02
C ARG A 151 8.90 -13.75 -3.05
N LEU A 152 8.77 -13.99 -1.74
CA LEU A 152 9.50 -13.24 -0.71
C LEU A 152 11.00 -13.57 -0.73
N GLU A 153 11.34 -14.86 -0.83
CA GLU A 153 12.72 -15.36 -0.87
C GLU A 153 13.48 -14.84 -2.10
N GLU A 154 12.87 -14.91 -3.29
CA GLU A 154 13.44 -14.41 -4.54
C GLU A 154 13.76 -12.90 -4.50
N ARG A 155 13.04 -12.13 -3.66
CA ARG A 155 13.28 -10.70 -3.43
C ARG A 155 14.18 -10.42 -2.23
N GLY A 156 14.64 -11.46 -1.52
CA GLY A 156 15.43 -11.30 -0.30
C GLY A 156 14.67 -10.63 0.84
N ILE A 157 13.33 -10.68 0.81
CA ILE A 157 12.48 -10.08 1.85
C ILE A 157 12.38 -11.06 3.02
N ARG A 158 12.72 -10.59 4.22
CA ARG A 158 12.56 -11.38 5.44
C ARG A 158 11.08 -11.55 5.78
N TRP A 159 10.73 -12.67 6.37
CA TRP A 159 9.37 -12.92 6.84
C TRP A 159 9.34 -13.68 8.16
N TYR A 160 8.27 -13.52 8.91
CA TYR A 160 7.92 -14.32 10.07
C TYR A 160 6.47 -14.79 9.96
N SER A 161 6.25 -16.07 10.31
CA SER A 161 4.92 -16.66 10.39
C SER A 161 4.55 -16.95 11.83
N THR A 162 3.34 -16.58 12.26
CA THR A 162 2.83 -16.95 13.58
C THR A 162 2.72 -18.45 13.77
N ALA A 163 2.62 -19.24 12.68
CA ALA A 163 2.67 -20.71 12.75
C ALA A 163 4.01 -21.24 13.25
N GLU A 164 5.12 -20.52 13.00
CA GLU A 164 6.47 -20.94 13.35
C GLU A 164 6.95 -20.32 14.66
N VAL A 165 6.73 -19.01 14.80
CA VAL A 165 7.33 -18.25 15.92
C VAL A 165 6.31 -17.86 17.01
N GLY A 166 5.04 -18.23 16.85
CA GLY A 166 3.97 -17.87 17.76
C GLY A 166 3.59 -16.39 17.66
N ALA A 167 3.27 -15.75 18.79
CA ALA A 167 2.92 -14.33 18.80
C ALA A 167 4.09 -13.46 18.36
N ILE A 168 3.79 -12.43 17.58
CA ILE A 168 4.76 -11.45 17.08
C ILE A 168 4.37 -10.08 17.62
N GLN A 169 5.31 -9.41 18.26
CA GLN A 169 5.14 -8.04 18.76
C GLN A 169 6.07 -7.10 18.01
N VAL A 170 5.52 -5.98 17.54
CA VAL A 170 6.26 -4.93 16.86
C VAL A 170 6.34 -3.72 17.78
N HIS A 171 7.54 -3.40 18.25
CA HIS A 171 7.80 -2.22 19.07
C HIS A 171 8.42 -1.12 18.22
N VAL A 172 7.69 -0.02 18.06
CA VAL A 172 8.14 1.14 17.29
C VAL A 172 8.70 2.20 18.22
N GLY A 173 10.03 2.36 18.20
CA GLY A 173 10.72 3.42 18.92
C GLY A 173 11.12 4.57 17.99
N LYS A 174 11.65 5.66 18.57
CA LYS A 174 12.03 6.86 17.80
C LYS A 174 13.05 6.61 16.67
N LYS A 175 13.90 5.59 16.78
CA LYS A 175 14.99 5.31 15.82
C LYS A 175 15.12 3.83 15.43
N LYS A 176 14.33 2.95 16.03
CA LYS A 176 14.46 1.50 15.83
C LYS A 176 13.10 0.83 15.92
N VAL A 177 12.90 -0.15 15.06
CA VAL A 177 11.82 -1.12 15.16
C VAL A 177 12.40 -2.40 15.76
N LYS A 178 11.77 -2.91 16.81
CA LYS A 178 12.13 -4.18 17.45
C LYS A 178 11.01 -5.18 17.24
N ILE A 179 11.37 -6.37 16.79
CA ILE A 179 10.45 -7.50 16.66
C ILE A 179 10.74 -8.48 17.78
N GLU A 180 9.71 -8.86 18.50
CA GLU A 180 9.76 -9.92 19.51
C GLU A 180 8.77 -11.02 19.14
N THR A 181 9.16 -12.28 19.37
CA THR A 181 8.34 -13.45 19.09
C THR A 181 8.17 -14.26 20.36
N SER A 182 7.07 -15.03 20.50
CA SER A 182 6.85 -15.83 21.72
C SER A 182 7.92 -16.90 21.95
N THR A 183 8.61 -17.33 20.91
CA THR A 183 9.79 -18.22 21.04
C THR A 183 11.00 -17.52 21.65
N SER A 184 11.07 -16.18 21.60
CA SER A 184 12.14 -15.40 22.25
C SER A 184 11.82 -15.03 23.71
N PHE A 185 10.57 -15.19 24.16
CA PHE A 185 10.20 -14.95 25.56
C PHE A 185 10.49 -16.15 26.49
N SER A 186 10.85 -17.29 25.89
CA SER A 186 11.09 -18.54 26.64
C SER A 186 12.56 -18.74 27.11
N LYS A 187 13.35 -17.66 27.15
CA LYS A 187 14.75 -17.68 27.59
C LYS A 187 14.97 -16.79 28.81
#